data_a826486c98ed2a4a4636078346276935
#
_entry.id   a826486c98ed2a4a4636078346276935
#
_cell.length_a   1.000
_cell.length_b   1.000
_cell.length_c   1.000
_cell.angle_alpha   90.00
_cell.angle_beta   90.00
_cell.angle_gamma   90.00
#
_symmetry.space_group_name_H-M   'P 1'
#
loop_
_entity.id
_entity.type
_entity.pdbx_description
1 polymer ?
#
loop_
_entity_poly.entity_id
_entity_poly.type
_entity_poly.pdbx_seq_one_letter_code
_entity_poly.pdbx_strand_id
1 'polypeptide(L)'
;MNKISLPAAFEEFTDARKAGFLTVKAAKEQGQKVAGCFCAFTPLEILDAAGLLTVSLCGMSPETIPAAETQLPRNLCPLIKSSYGFYLTDKCPYTYFADLIVGETTCDGKKKMYELLGQGKPTYILHLPQSRDVPYARNMWISELKRFIDYLEDTFGVEITEEKLRIAIRQRNALRAARCRLMELLKNDHPPITGTELYTFLEGIGFQFHVEEAIQKVNALADHLTQQMKESAAPAGKRILVTGCPIGGVFRKVVGAVEQAGGSVVCFENCGGIKPARCMVDEEAADPVAAIADAYLDIGCAVMTPDTKRFEKLPQLVAEFRTDAVLDIALQTCHTYLIEGRTIREICKEQGVPYMALETDYATADAGQIDTRVAAFLETLDMEEPQERVS
;
A
#
# COMPACT_ATOMS: atom_id res chain seq x y z
N MET A 1 27.98 19.70 13.96
CA MET A 1 26.77 19.27 13.22
C MET A 1 26.73 20.03 11.90
N ASN A 2 26.95 19.35 10.79
CA ASN A 2 26.84 19.98 9.46
C ASN A 2 25.37 20.24 9.16
N LYS A 3 24.98 21.51 9.03
CA LYS A 3 23.62 21.87 8.58
C LYS A 3 23.42 21.39 7.14
N ILE A 4 22.42 20.53 6.94
CA ILE A 4 22.02 20.08 5.60
C ILE A 4 21.29 21.22 4.90
N SER A 5 21.77 21.63 3.72
CA SER A 5 21.05 22.59 2.86
C SER A 5 19.82 21.89 2.25
N LEU A 6 18.68 22.55 2.26
CA LEU A 6 17.40 21.98 1.82
C LEU A 6 16.88 22.69 0.57
N PRO A 7 16.23 21.96 -0.36
CA PRO A 7 15.49 22.57 -1.46
C PRO A 7 14.35 23.48 -0.95
N ALA A 8 14.15 24.64 -1.59
CA ALA A 8 13.10 25.59 -1.24
C ALA A 8 11.69 25.00 -1.28
N ALA A 9 11.46 24.01 -2.18
CA ALA A 9 10.17 23.30 -2.30
C ALA A 9 9.73 22.57 -1.01
N PHE A 10 10.61 22.38 -0.02
CA PHE A 10 10.25 21.71 1.24
C PHE A 10 9.56 22.63 2.25
N GLU A 11 9.53 23.93 2.01
CA GLU A 11 8.86 24.90 2.88
C GLU A 11 7.32 24.88 2.72
N GLU A 12 6.80 24.28 1.64
CA GLU A 12 5.37 24.27 1.27
C GLU A 12 4.59 23.05 1.75
N PHE A 13 5.13 22.20 2.63
CA PHE A 13 4.48 20.95 3.02
C PHE A 13 3.35 21.10 4.04
N THR A 14 2.30 20.25 3.87
CA THR A 14 1.27 20.09 4.91
C THR A 14 1.86 19.56 6.21
N ASP A 15 1.21 19.82 7.36
CA ASP A 15 1.75 19.53 8.69
C ASP A 15 2.18 18.05 8.88
N ALA A 16 1.40 17.08 8.42
CA ALA A 16 1.75 15.65 8.53
C ALA A 16 2.99 15.29 7.70
N ARG A 17 3.07 15.78 6.47
CA ARG A 17 4.22 15.59 5.58
C ARG A 17 5.45 16.31 6.10
N LYS A 18 5.25 17.47 6.72
CA LYS A 18 6.32 18.27 7.35
C LYS A 18 6.88 17.56 8.58
N ALA A 19 6.03 16.98 9.44
CA ALA A 19 6.47 16.20 10.60
C ALA A 19 7.32 14.98 10.18
N GLY A 20 6.87 14.20 9.21
CA GLY A 20 7.63 13.06 8.66
C GLY A 20 8.97 13.51 8.05
N PHE A 21 8.98 14.61 7.29
CA PHE A 21 10.21 15.21 6.77
C PHE A 21 11.21 15.59 7.86
N LEU A 22 10.75 16.23 8.94
CA LEU A 22 11.62 16.62 10.06
C LEU A 22 12.23 15.39 10.74
N THR A 23 11.48 14.30 10.88
CA THR A 23 12.00 13.02 11.40
C THR A 23 13.12 12.47 10.53
N VAL A 24 12.92 12.40 9.21
CA VAL A 24 13.94 11.90 8.29
C VAL A 24 15.18 12.81 8.28
N LYS A 25 14.98 14.13 8.30
CA LYS A 25 16.09 15.10 8.40
C LYS A 25 16.89 14.89 9.68
N ALA A 26 16.23 14.76 10.84
CA ALA A 26 16.89 14.52 12.12
C ALA A 26 17.67 13.21 12.12
N ALA A 27 17.10 12.13 11.58
CA ALA A 27 17.78 10.84 11.42
C ALA A 27 19.05 10.98 10.55
N LYS A 28 18.97 11.70 9.44
CA LYS A 28 20.13 11.99 8.57
C LYS A 28 21.22 12.80 9.30
N GLU A 29 20.83 13.81 10.09
CA GLU A 29 21.77 14.62 10.88
C GLU A 29 22.49 13.78 11.97
N GLN A 30 21.85 12.69 12.44
CA GLN A 30 22.43 11.71 13.37
C GLN A 30 23.24 10.62 12.64
N GLY A 31 23.33 10.66 11.32
CA GLY A 31 24.08 9.70 10.51
C GLY A 31 23.33 8.43 10.14
N GLN A 32 22.04 8.33 10.50
CA GLN A 32 21.20 7.18 10.11
C GLN A 32 21.00 7.12 8.60
N LYS A 33 21.07 5.93 8.04
CA LYS A 33 20.82 5.69 6.62
C LYS A 33 19.34 5.53 6.33
N VAL A 34 18.92 5.96 5.14
CA VAL A 34 17.52 5.96 4.71
C VAL A 34 17.36 5.09 3.48
N ALA A 35 16.46 4.11 3.55
CA ALA A 35 16.02 3.29 2.42
C ALA A 35 14.65 3.76 1.92
N GLY A 36 14.57 4.13 0.65
CA GLY A 36 13.32 4.48 -0.02
C GLY A 36 12.73 3.27 -0.73
N CYS A 37 11.48 2.93 -0.42
CA CYS A 37 10.80 1.72 -0.89
C CYS A 37 9.57 2.04 -1.73
N PHE A 38 9.27 1.18 -2.73
CA PHE A 38 8.17 1.42 -3.67
C PHE A 38 7.01 0.43 -3.57
N CYS A 39 7.20 -0.74 -2.97
CA CYS A 39 6.20 -1.78 -3.04
C CYS A 39 6.01 -2.52 -1.72
N ALA A 40 4.85 -3.15 -1.57
CA ALA A 40 4.55 -4.01 -0.44
C ALA A 40 5.41 -5.30 -0.41
N PHE A 41 6.07 -5.64 -1.50
CA PHE A 41 7.02 -6.77 -1.56
C PHE A 41 8.40 -6.44 -1.00
N THR A 42 8.71 -5.19 -0.66
CA THR A 42 9.97 -4.86 0.03
C THR A 42 9.98 -5.49 1.43
N PRO A 43 10.97 -6.34 1.76
CA PRO A 43 11.06 -6.99 3.06
C PRO A 43 11.56 -5.99 4.12
N LEU A 44 10.64 -5.28 4.74
CA LEU A 44 10.95 -4.20 5.70
C LEU A 44 11.74 -4.71 6.91
N GLU A 45 11.54 -5.97 7.31
CA GLU A 45 12.27 -6.63 8.41
C GLU A 45 13.78 -6.65 8.16
N ILE A 46 14.20 -6.86 6.91
CA ILE A 46 15.63 -6.88 6.54
C ILE A 46 16.22 -5.48 6.64
N LEU A 47 15.51 -4.46 6.18
CA LEU A 47 15.92 -3.06 6.27
C LEU A 47 15.99 -2.56 7.72
N ASP A 48 15.01 -2.96 8.55
CA ASP A 48 15.01 -2.64 9.98
C ASP A 48 16.18 -3.33 10.71
N ALA A 49 16.44 -4.61 10.41
CA ALA A 49 17.57 -5.36 10.96
C ALA A 49 18.92 -4.75 10.57
N ALA A 50 18.99 -4.12 9.40
CA ALA A 50 20.15 -3.35 8.96
C ALA A 50 20.24 -1.95 9.62
N GLY A 51 19.25 -1.54 10.41
CA GLY A 51 19.22 -0.23 11.08
C GLY A 51 18.88 0.95 10.14
N LEU A 52 18.33 0.69 8.95
CA LEU A 52 17.94 1.73 8.01
C LEU A 52 16.55 2.28 8.35
N LEU A 53 16.40 3.60 8.23
CA LEU A 53 15.07 4.23 8.26
C LEU A 53 14.36 3.99 6.94
N THR A 54 13.18 3.36 6.96
CA THR A 54 12.43 3.03 5.74
C THR A 54 11.37 4.08 5.44
N VAL A 55 11.33 4.58 4.19
CA VAL A 55 10.37 5.57 3.73
C VAL A 55 9.70 5.13 2.43
N SER A 56 8.41 5.45 2.24
CA SER A 56 7.71 5.18 0.98
C SER A 56 8.00 6.27 -0.05
N LEU A 57 8.29 5.86 -1.29
CA LEU A 57 8.61 6.75 -2.41
C LEU A 57 7.50 6.85 -3.46
N CYS A 58 6.35 6.21 -3.27
CA CYS A 58 5.24 6.31 -4.21
C CYS A 58 4.73 7.74 -4.30
N GLY A 59 4.96 8.40 -5.43
CA GLY A 59 4.33 9.68 -5.76
C GLY A 59 2.85 9.47 -6.05
N MET A 60 1.98 10.28 -5.46
CA MET A 60 0.52 10.14 -5.58
C MET A 60 -0.11 11.51 -5.83
N SER A 61 0.49 12.29 -6.72
CA SER A 61 0.09 13.67 -7.02
C SER A 61 0.24 13.94 -8.51
N PRO A 62 -0.63 14.75 -9.13
CA PRO A 62 -0.46 15.20 -10.51
C PRO A 62 0.66 16.22 -10.68
N GLU A 63 1.12 16.84 -9.60
CA GLU A 63 2.03 18.00 -9.58
C GLU A 63 3.30 17.81 -10.41
N THR A 64 3.93 16.65 -10.30
CA THR A 64 5.23 16.38 -10.93
C THR A 64 5.15 15.57 -12.23
N ILE A 65 3.94 15.16 -12.65
CA ILE A 65 3.70 14.42 -13.90
C ILE A 65 4.23 15.17 -15.12
N PRO A 66 3.99 16.49 -15.27
CA PRO A 66 4.53 17.22 -16.43
C PRO A 66 6.06 17.17 -16.53
N ALA A 67 6.77 17.21 -15.42
CA ALA A 67 8.23 17.05 -15.42
C ALA A 67 8.66 15.64 -15.85
N ALA A 68 7.97 14.61 -15.39
CA ALA A 68 8.23 13.23 -15.81
C ALA A 68 7.98 13.02 -17.30
N GLU A 69 6.94 13.64 -17.88
CA GLU A 69 6.58 13.52 -19.29
C GLU A 69 7.58 14.18 -20.27
N THR A 70 8.58 14.89 -19.76
CA THR A 70 9.73 15.33 -20.58
C THR A 70 10.66 14.17 -20.96
N GLN A 71 10.60 13.07 -20.20
CA GLN A 71 11.47 11.89 -20.38
C GLN A 71 10.68 10.59 -20.53
N LEU A 72 9.45 10.53 -20.01
CA LEU A 72 8.61 9.33 -20.03
C LEU A 72 7.42 9.50 -20.99
N PRO A 73 6.91 8.41 -21.57
CA PRO A 73 5.71 8.45 -22.41
C PRO A 73 4.48 8.98 -21.64
N ARG A 74 3.64 9.77 -22.31
CA ARG A 74 2.38 10.27 -21.73
C ARG A 74 1.42 9.15 -21.36
N ASN A 75 1.36 8.08 -22.16
CA ASN A 75 0.52 6.90 -21.95
C ASN A 75 1.16 5.89 -20.97
N LEU A 76 1.78 6.39 -19.89
CA LEU A 76 2.33 5.58 -18.82
C LEU A 76 1.54 5.81 -17.52
N CYS A 77 1.51 4.80 -16.65
CA CYS A 77 0.82 4.85 -15.37
C CYS A 77 1.15 6.13 -14.58
N PRO A 78 0.14 6.87 -14.08
CA PRO A 78 0.36 8.12 -13.35
C PRO A 78 1.16 7.94 -12.07
N LEU A 79 1.09 6.77 -11.40
CA LEU A 79 1.93 6.48 -10.23
C LEU A 79 3.43 6.48 -10.59
N ILE A 80 3.78 5.89 -11.72
CA ILE A 80 5.16 5.86 -12.22
C ILE A 80 5.63 7.26 -12.59
N LYS A 81 4.81 7.99 -13.38
CA LYS A 81 5.13 9.37 -13.80
C LYS A 81 5.28 10.29 -12.58
N SER A 82 4.36 10.23 -11.63
CA SER A 82 4.42 11.04 -10.42
C SER A 82 5.66 10.73 -9.59
N SER A 83 5.96 9.46 -9.34
CA SER A 83 7.13 9.05 -8.56
C SER A 83 8.44 9.49 -9.21
N TYR A 84 8.57 9.31 -10.51
CA TYR A 84 9.73 9.75 -11.27
C TYR A 84 9.84 11.27 -11.35
N GLY A 85 8.72 11.96 -11.51
CA GLY A 85 8.66 13.41 -11.51
C GLY A 85 9.10 14.04 -10.17
N PHE A 86 8.73 13.42 -9.05
CA PHE A 86 9.22 13.83 -7.74
C PHE A 86 10.74 13.67 -7.60
N TYR A 87 11.32 12.63 -8.18
CA TYR A 87 12.76 12.48 -8.25
C TYR A 87 13.42 13.57 -9.11
N LEU A 88 12.90 13.82 -10.33
CA LEU A 88 13.47 14.81 -11.25
C LEU A 88 13.43 16.25 -10.70
N THR A 89 12.46 16.56 -9.89
CA THR A 89 12.21 17.93 -9.40
C THR A 89 12.71 18.17 -7.98
N ASP A 90 13.31 17.17 -7.34
CA ASP A 90 13.71 17.21 -5.92
C ASP A 90 12.59 17.68 -4.96
N LYS A 91 11.32 17.48 -5.37
CA LYS A 91 10.17 17.90 -4.57
C LYS A 91 9.75 16.88 -3.50
N CYS A 92 10.35 15.68 -3.49
CA CYS A 92 10.11 14.67 -2.48
C CYS A 92 11.29 14.60 -1.50
N PRO A 93 11.10 14.99 -0.22
CA PRO A 93 12.18 14.92 0.76
C PRO A 93 12.65 13.48 1.00
N TYR A 94 11.76 12.52 0.87
CA TYR A 94 12.07 11.11 1.08
C TYR A 94 12.99 10.57 -0.01
N THR A 95 12.69 10.87 -1.28
CA THR A 95 13.60 10.54 -2.39
C THR A 95 14.92 11.30 -2.27
N TYR A 96 14.88 12.58 -1.89
CA TYR A 96 16.07 13.41 -1.71
C TYR A 96 17.02 12.83 -0.66
N PHE A 97 16.52 12.41 0.50
CA PHE A 97 17.32 11.87 1.60
C PHE A 97 17.65 10.39 1.48
N ALA A 98 17.02 9.63 0.57
CA ALA A 98 17.30 8.21 0.41
C ALA A 98 18.78 7.97 0.05
N ASP A 99 19.45 7.14 0.86
CA ASP A 99 20.80 6.62 0.57
C ASP A 99 20.73 5.41 -0.36
N LEU A 100 19.62 4.70 -0.35
CA LEU A 100 19.33 3.55 -1.18
C LEU A 100 17.86 3.60 -1.62
N ILE A 101 17.60 3.33 -2.89
CA ILE A 101 16.28 3.02 -3.41
C ILE A 101 16.14 1.50 -3.53
N VAL A 102 15.07 0.95 -2.98
CA VAL A 102 14.72 -0.46 -3.15
C VAL A 102 13.49 -0.56 -4.04
N GLY A 103 13.65 -1.24 -5.16
CA GLY A 103 12.59 -1.52 -6.12
C GLY A 103 12.45 -3.02 -6.33
N GLU A 104 11.32 -3.44 -6.86
CA GLU A 104 11.02 -4.85 -7.14
C GLU A 104 10.62 -5.04 -8.60
N THR A 105 10.94 -6.21 -9.17
CA THR A 105 10.55 -6.56 -10.54
C THR A 105 9.04 -6.81 -10.65
N THR A 106 8.24 -5.76 -10.40
CA THR A 106 6.79 -5.78 -10.48
C THR A 106 6.31 -5.59 -11.94
N CYS A 107 5.69 -4.46 -12.29
CA CYS A 107 5.31 -4.20 -13.69
C CYS A 107 6.48 -3.64 -14.52
N ASP A 108 6.39 -3.75 -15.84
CA ASP A 108 7.45 -3.32 -16.76
C ASP A 108 7.77 -1.82 -16.65
N GLY A 109 6.74 -1.00 -16.47
CA GLY A 109 6.93 0.44 -16.28
C GLY A 109 7.75 0.79 -15.05
N LYS A 110 7.51 0.12 -13.91
CA LYS A 110 8.32 0.31 -12.70
C LYS A 110 9.77 -0.15 -12.90
N LYS A 111 9.96 -1.35 -13.46
CA LYS A 111 11.31 -1.86 -13.75
C LYS A 111 12.14 -0.87 -14.56
N LYS A 112 11.54 -0.28 -15.60
CA LYS A 112 12.22 0.72 -16.43
C LYS A 112 12.43 2.05 -15.73
N MET A 113 11.50 2.48 -14.88
CA MET A 113 11.69 3.65 -14.03
C MET A 113 12.90 3.49 -13.08
N TYR A 114 13.10 2.30 -12.52
CA TYR A 114 14.23 2.04 -11.62
C TYR A 114 15.60 2.14 -12.32
N GLU A 115 15.69 1.74 -13.60
CA GLU A 115 16.91 1.95 -14.39
C GLU A 115 17.26 3.45 -14.48
N LEU A 116 16.27 4.31 -14.64
CA LEU A 116 16.46 5.75 -14.71
C LEU A 116 16.80 6.35 -13.33
N LEU A 117 16.14 5.91 -12.27
CA LEU A 117 16.45 6.32 -10.90
C LEU A 117 17.88 5.93 -10.51
N GLY A 118 18.32 4.73 -10.94
CA GLY A 118 19.65 4.19 -10.68
C GLY A 118 20.78 4.98 -11.32
N GLN A 119 20.51 5.86 -12.29
CA GLN A 119 21.52 6.77 -12.85
C GLN A 119 21.94 7.89 -11.90
N GLY A 120 21.10 8.24 -10.94
CA GLY A 120 21.36 9.34 -10.00
C GLY A 120 21.33 8.94 -8.53
N LYS A 121 20.80 7.77 -8.19
CA LYS A 121 20.69 7.27 -6.81
C LYS A 121 21.09 5.80 -6.74
N PRO A 122 21.81 5.36 -5.69
CA PRO A 122 22.01 3.93 -5.44
C PRO A 122 20.65 3.21 -5.43
N THR A 123 20.50 2.19 -6.27
CA THR A 123 19.24 1.47 -6.44
C THR A 123 19.51 -0.03 -6.45
N TYR A 124 18.83 -0.76 -5.56
CA TYR A 124 18.80 -2.22 -5.55
C TYR A 124 17.45 -2.71 -6.04
N ILE A 125 17.43 -3.67 -6.95
CA ILE A 125 16.22 -4.23 -7.51
C ILE A 125 16.09 -5.69 -7.07
N LEU A 126 15.07 -5.94 -6.25
CA LEU A 126 14.69 -7.27 -5.84
C LEU A 126 14.00 -8.01 -6.99
N HIS A 127 14.53 -9.17 -7.35
CA HIS A 127 13.99 -10.00 -8.41
C HIS A 127 12.88 -10.91 -7.89
N LEU A 128 11.64 -10.46 -8.02
CA LEU A 128 10.46 -11.27 -7.68
C LEU A 128 10.29 -12.42 -8.66
N PRO A 129 9.94 -13.65 -8.20
CA PRO A 129 9.41 -14.68 -9.07
C PRO A 129 8.17 -14.17 -9.81
N GLN A 130 8.04 -14.45 -11.10
CA GLN A 130 6.85 -14.06 -11.89
C GLN A 130 5.58 -14.81 -11.42
N SER A 131 5.76 -16.00 -10.88
CA SER A 131 4.71 -16.83 -10.28
C SER A 131 5.20 -17.39 -8.96
N ARG A 132 4.34 -17.40 -7.96
CA ARG A 132 4.62 -18.11 -6.70
C ARG A 132 4.42 -19.63 -6.82
N ASP A 133 3.65 -20.08 -7.80
CA ASP A 133 3.18 -21.48 -7.91
C ASP A 133 4.17 -22.39 -8.62
N VAL A 134 5.25 -21.82 -9.19
CA VAL A 134 6.31 -22.64 -9.78
C VAL A 134 7.22 -23.23 -8.70
N PRO A 135 7.70 -24.50 -8.87
CA PRO A 135 8.43 -25.20 -7.80
C PRO A 135 9.69 -24.50 -7.30
N TYR A 136 10.31 -23.67 -8.12
CA TYR A 136 11.55 -22.97 -7.77
C TYR A 136 11.32 -21.54 -7.18
N ALA A 137 10.09 -21.01 -7.20
CA ALA A 137 9.78 -19.64 -6.80
C ALA A 137 10.27 -19.31 -5.38
N ARG A 138 9.94 -20.19 -4.42
CA ARG A 138 10.35 -20.04 -3.03
C ARG A 138 11.86 -19.95 -2.86
N ASN A 139 12.60 -20.88 -3.46
CA ASN A 139 14.06 -20.93 -3.34
C ASN A 139 14.71 -19.73 -4.06
N MET A 140 14.18 -19.32 -5.20
CA MET A 140 14.61 -18.12 -5.90
C MET A 140 14.44 -16.87 -5.00
N TRP A 141 13.30 -16.73 -4.36
CA TRP A 141 13.03 -15.57 -3.51
C TRP A 141 13.89 -15.58 -2.24
N ILE A 142 14.05 -16.73 -1.57
CA ILE A 142 14.99 -16.86 -0.44
C ILE A 142 16.41 -16.47 -0.84
N SER A 143 16.88 -16.94 -2.00
CA SER A 143 18.21 -16.61 -2.51
C SER A 143 18.35 -15.11 -2.80
N GLU A 144 17.31 -14.49 -3.33
CA GLU A 144 17.31 -13.04 -3.58
C GLU A 144 17.34 -12.24 -2.27
N LEU A 145 16.58 -12.66 -1.24
CA LEU A 145 16.64 -12.00 0.06
C LEU A 145 18.00 -12.14 0.74
N LYS A 146 18.67 -13.29 0.63
CA LYS A 146 20.03 -13.48 1.15
C LYS A 146 21.03 -12.56 0.42
N ARG A 147 20.94 -12.48 -0.91
CA ARG A 147 21.77 -11.53 -1.69
C ARG A 147 21.51 -10.08 -1.32
N PHE A 148 20.26 -9.74 -0.98
CA PHE A 148 19.92 -8.40 -0.52
C PHE A 148 20.51 -8.10 0.86
N ILE A 149 20.54 -9.08 1.76
CA ILE A 149 21.23 -8.98 3.05
C ILE A 149 22.72 -8.73 2.84
N ASP A 150 23.41 -9.56 2.04
CA ASP A 150 24.82 -9.41 1.72
C ASP A 150 25.13 -8.01 1.15
N TYR A 151 24.27 -7.54 0.22
CA TYR A 151 24.40 -6.20 -0.37
C TYR A 151 24.28 -5.07 0.67
N LEU A 152 23.37 -5.18 1.62
CA LEU A 152 23.18 -4.18 2.67
C LEU A 152 24.37 -4.18 3.64
N GLU A 153 24.87 -5.35 4.02
CA GLU A 153 26.05 -5.50 4.88
C GLU A 153 27.28 -4.87 4.23
N ASP A 154 27.54 -5.20 2.96
CA ASP A 154 28.67 -4.66 2.20
C ASP A 154 28.55 -3.15 1.97
N THR A 155 27.34 -2.65 1.65
CA THR A 155 27.15 -1.24 1.28
C THR A 155 27.18 -0.31 2.49
N PHE A 156 26.65 -0.74 3.62
CA PHE A 156 26.48 0.10 4.81
C PHE A 156 27.43 -0.26 5.96
N GLY A 157 28.20 -1.34 5.83
CA GLY A 157 29.13 -1.80 6.88
C GLY A 157 28.37 -2.23 8.15
N VAL A 158 27.23 -2.85 7.98
CA VAL A 158 26.38 -3.35 9.06
C VAL A 158 26.40 -4.87 9.10
N GLU A 159 26.01 -5.45 10.24
CA GLU A 159 25.83 -6.89 10.38
C GLU A 159 24.34 -7.17 10.64
N ILE A 160 23.71 -8.00 9.80
CA ILE A 160 22.30 -8.41 9.90
C ILE A 160 22.23 -9.80 10.53
N THR A 161 22.24 -9.85 11.86
CA THR A 161 22.18 -11.11 12.60
C THR A 161 20.77 -11.70 12.63
N GLU A 162 20.68 -13.00 12.88
CA GLU A 162 19.39 -13.69 13.08
C GLU A 162 18.58 -13.04 14.22
N GLU A 163 19.25 -12.63 15.31
CA GLU A 163 18.59 -11.94 16.43
C GLU A 163 17.95 -10.61 16.00
N LYS A 164 18.66 -9.79 15.22
CA LYS A 164 18.10 -8.53 14.68
C LYS A 164 16.91 -8.77 13.76
N LEU A 165 16.98 -9.81 12.89
CA LEU A 165 15.85 -10.19 12.04
C LEU A 165 14.64 -10.61 12.86
N ARG A 166 14.82 -11.44 13.89
CA ARG A 166 13.72 -11.86 14.77
C ARG A 166 13.08 -10.69 15.53
N ILE A 167 13.89 -9.73 15.99
CA ILE A 167 13.39 -8.50 16.61
C ILE A 167 12.54 -7.71 15.59
N ALA A 168 13.06 -7.49 14.40
CA ALA A 168 12.35 -6.76 13.34
C ALA A 168 11.04 -7.47 12.92
N ILE A 169 11.05 -8.81 12.81
CA ILE A 169 9.85 -9.61 12.53
C ILE A 169 8.78 -9.37 13.59
N ARG A 170 9.11 -9.49 14.88
CA ARG A 170 8.15 -9.24 15.97
C ARG A 170 7.59 -7.83 15.95
N GLN A 171 8.42 -6.83 15.73
CA GLN A 171 7.98 -5.43 15.66
C GLN A 171 7.05 -5.17 14.47
N ARG A 172 7.40 -5.68 13.28
CA ARG A 172 6.56 -5.53 12.09
C ARG A 172 5.25 -6.31 12.21
N ASN A 173 5.27 -7.51 12.77
CA ASN A 173 4.07 -8.28 13.05
C ASN A 173 3.15 -7.58 14.06
N ALA A 174 3.71 -6.98 15.12
CA ALA A 174 2.92 -6.20 16.07
C ALA A 174 2.24 -4.99 15.40
N LEU A 175 2.92 -4.29 14.48
CA LEU A 175 2.31 -3.22 13.70
C LEU A 175 1.22 -3.74 12.75
N ARG A 176 1.46 -4.88 12.08
CA ARG A 176 0.46 -5.53 11.22
C ARG A 176 -0.78 -5.94 12.01
N ALA A 177 -0.58 -6.57 13.17
CA ALA A 177 -1.68 -6.94 14.06
C ALA A 177 -2.49 -5.72 14.54
N ALA A 178 -1.84 -4.63 14.92
CA ALA A 178 -2.50 -3.40 15.30
C ALA A 178 -3.33 -2.81 14.14
N ARG A 179 -2.78 -2.78 12.91
CA ARG A 179 -3.50 -2.34 11.71
C ARG A 179 -4.66 -3.25 11.36
N CYS A 180 -4.51 -4.57 11.45
CA CYS A 180 -5.61 -5.52 11.28
C CYS A 180 -6.73 -5.24 12.28
N ARG A 181 -6.41 -5.13 13.57
CA ARG A 181 -7.37 -4.82 14.63
C ARG A 181 -8.17 -3.55 14.32
N LEU A 182 -7.52 -2.48 13.87
CA LEU A 182 -8.18 -1.23 13.50
C LEU A 182 -9.14 -1.42 12.31
N MET A 183 -8.68 -2.08 11.24
CA MET A 183 -9.51 -2.33 10.05
C MET A 183 -10.68 -3.29 10.33
N GLU A 184 -10.51 -4.22 11.26
CA GLU A 184 -11.57 -5.15 11.66
C GLU A 184 -12.77 -4.48 12.36
N LEU A 185 -12.60 -3.27 12.89
CA LEU A 185 -13.71 -2.48 13.40
C LEU A 185 -14.77 -2.18 12.32
N LEU A 186 -14.37 -2.16 11.04
CA LEU A 186 -15.29 -2.00 9.91
C LEU A 186 -16.19 -3.22 9.66
N LYS A 187 -15.94 -4.37 10.29
CA LYS A 187 -16.84 -5.53 10.24
C LYS A 187 -18.15 -5.32 11.01
N ASN A 188 -18.19 -4.34 11.90
CA ASN A 188 -19.40 -4.06 12.68
C ASN A 188 -20.51 -3.54 11.78
N ASP A 189 -21.77 -3.74 12.22
CA ASP A 189 -22.96 -3.25 11.49
C ASP A 189 -22.94 -1.73 11.38
N HIS A 190 -22.41 -1.07 12.40
CA HIS A 190 -22.21 0.36 12.48
C HIS A 190 -20.73 0.65 12.70
N PRO A 191 -19.94 0.77 11.61
CA PRO A 191 -18.52 1.08 11.74
C PRO A 191 -18.28 2.41 12.49
N PRO A 192 -17.37 2.44 13.47
CA PRO A 192 -17.14 3.65 14.29
C PRO A 192 -16.31 4.73 13.58
N ILE A 193 -15.88 4.48 12.37
CA ILE A 193 -15.05 5.34 11.53
C ILE A 193 -15.45 5.15 10.07
N THR A 194 -15.44 6.22 9.29
CA THR A 194 -15.67 6.14 7.84
C THR A 194 -14.46 5.58 7.11
N GLY A 195 -14.67 5.07 5.89
CA GLY A 195 -13.57 4.58 5.05
C GLY A 195 -12.57 5.69 4.71
N THR A 196 -13.04 6.91 4.45
CA THR A 196 -12.19 8.08 4.17
C THR A 196 -11.32 8.45 5.38
N GLU A 197 -11.89 8.46 6.58
CA GLU A 197 -11.14 8.75 7.82
C GLU A 197 -10.10 7.67 8.10
N LEU A 198 -10.50 6.40 8.02
CA LEU A 198 -9.59 5.26 8.21
C LEU A 198 -8.41 5.32 7.22
N TYR A 199 -8.71 5.48 5.93
CA TYR A 199 -7.65 5.51 4.92
C TYR A 199 -6.73 6.71 5.09
N THR A 200 -7.26 7.88 5.47
CA THR A 200 -6.47 9.06 5.83
C THR A 200 -5.52 8.78 6.99
N PHE A 201 -6.01 8.08 8.02
CA PHE A 201 -5.18 7.69 9.16
C PHE A 201 -4.09 6.69 8.75
N LEU A 202 -4.43 5.66 7.95
CA LEU A 202 -3.47 4.66 7.47
C LEU A 202 -2.37 5.27 6.58
N GLU A 203 -2.71 6.26 5.74
CA GLU A 203 -1.71 7.04 5.01
C GLU A 203 -0.81 7.85 5.96
N GLY A 204 -1.39 8.50 6.97
CA GLY A 204 -0.64 9.25 7.99
C GLY A 204 0.34 8.39 8.78
N ILE A 205 -0.04 7.16 9.12
CA ILE A 205 0.85 6.17 9.77
C ILE A 205 2.02 5.78 8.87
N GLY A 206 1.88 5.85 7.55
CA GLY A 206 2.97 5.65 6.61
C GLY A 206 4.13 6.64 6.76
N PHE A 207 3.91 7.78 7.44
CA PHE A 207 4.93 8.78 7.78
C PHE A 207 5.46 8.66 9.22
N GLN A 208 5.03 7.63 9.96
CA GLN A 208 5.62 7.27 11.27
C GLN A 208 6.72 6.23 11.04
N PHE A 209 7.96 6.70 11.06
CA PHE A 209 9.11 5.86 10.72
C PHE A 209 9.66 5.05 11.90
N HIS A 210 9.24 5.37 13.13
CA HIS A 210 9.52 4.58 14.33
C HIS A 210 8.38 3.60 14.57
N VAL A 211 8.66 2.30 14.42
CA VAL A 211 7.65 1.23 14.41
C VAL A 211 6.86 1.20 15.74
N GLU A 212 7.52 1.36 16.87
CA GLU A 212 6.88 1.37 18.20
C GLU A 212 5.88 2.53 18.34
N GLU A 213 6.22 3.72 17.86
CA GLU A 213 5.30 4.87 17.88
C GLU A 213 4.10 4.63 16.96
N ALA A 214 4.33 4.02 15.80
CA ALA A 214 3.25 3.64 14.89
C ALA A 214 2.30 2.64 15.55
N ILE A 215 2.81 1.60 16.23
CA ILE A 215 2.02 0.62 16.98
C ILE A 215 1.18 1.31 18.05
N GLN A 216 1.79 2.20 18.83
CA GLN A 216 1.07 2.92 19.91
C GLN A 216 -0.07 3.78 19.33
N LYS A 217 0.17 4.52 18.27
CA LYS A 217 -0.85 5.39 17.62
C LYS A 217 -2.00 4.59 17.05
N VAL A 218 -1.70 3.47 16.36
CA VAL A 218 -2.74 2.61 15.78
C VAL A 218 -3.59 1.97 16.88
N ASN A 219 -2.97 1.45 17.94
CA ASN A 219 -3.69 0.85 19.06
C ASN A 219 -4.53 1.90 19.82
N ALA A 220 -3.99 3.09 20.06
CA ALA A 220 -4.73 4.16 20.73
C ALA A 220 -6.01 4.54 19.97
N LEU A 221 -5.94 4.65 18.63
CA LEU A 221 -7.12 4.90 17.82
C LEU A 221 -8.10 3.72 17.88
N ALA A 222 -7.61 2.48 17.75
CA ALA A 222 -8.46 1.29 17.84
C ALA A 222 -9.18 1.17 19.19
N ASP A 223 -8.49 1.47 20.30
CA ASP A 223 -9.06 1.49 21.64
C ASP A 223 -10.16 2.56 21.77
N HIS A 224 -9.86 3.77 21.33
CA HIS A 224 -10.80 4.89 21.34
C HIS A 224 -12.08 4.56 20.56
N LEU A 225 -11.94 4.10 19.31
CA LEU A 225 -13.06 3.71 18.49
C LEU A 225 -13.88 2.54 19.06
N THR A 226 -13.19 1.56 19.67
CA THR A 226 -13.88 0.44 20.34
C THR A 226 -14.74 0.91 21.52
N GLN A 227 -14.32 1.94 22.25
CA GLN A 227 -15.11 2.54 23.32
C GLN A 227 -16.33 3.29 22.78
N GLN A 228 -16.16 4.03 21.68
CA GLN A 228 -17.26 4.78 21.04
C GLN A 228 -18.32 3.89 20.40
N MET A 229 -17.96 2.67 19.96
CA MET A 229 -18.94 1.72 19.38
C MET A 229 -20.12 1.39 20.29
N LYS A 230 -19.98 1.56 21.60
CA LYS A 230 -21.06 1.31 22.56
C LYS A 230 -22.14 2.41 22.57
N GLU A 231 -21.89 3.53 21.90
CA GLU A 231 -22.72 4.74 22.00
C GLU A 231 -23.34 5.21 20.65
N SER A 232 -22.89 4.66 19.52
CA SER A 232 -23.29 5.20 18.20
C SER A 232 -24.14 4.23 17.38
N ALA A 233 -25.30 4.69 16.94
CA ALA A 233 -26.09 4.10 15.86
C ALA A 233 -25.96 4.98 14.60
N ALA A 234 -24.84 4.86 13.89
CA ALA A 234 -24.75 5.46 12.56
C ALA A 234 -25.63 4.68 11.57
N PRO A 235 -26.29 5.34 10.59
CA PRO A 235 -27.09 4.61 9.59
C PRO A 235 -26.18 3.65 8.79
N ALA A 236 -26.61 2.39 8.69
CA ALA A 236 -25.92 1.39 7.88
C ALA A 236 -26.15 1.69 6.39
N GLY A 237 -25.12 2.16 5.70
CA GLY A 237 -25.13 2.24 4.22
C GLY A 237 -24.75 0.90 3.58
N LYS A 238 -24.87 0.79 2.25
CA LYS A 238 -24.39 -0.37 1.49
C LYS A 238 -22.90 -0.57 1.77
N ARG A 239 -22.50 -1.79 2.08
CA ARG A 239 -21.15 -2.17 2.49
C ARG A 239 -20.26 -2.42 1.26
N ILE A 240 -19.30 -1.59 1.02
CA ILE A 240 -18.48 -1.60 -0.19
C ILE A 240 -17.06 -2.08 0.14
N LEU A 241 -16.59 -3.10 -0.58
CA LEU A 241 -15.20 -3.48 -0.61
C LEU A 241 -14.50 -2.74 -1.76
N VAL A 242 -13.44 -2.02 -1.45
CA VAL A 242 -12.58 -1.36 -2.44
C VAL A 242 -11.37 -2.26 -2.71
N THR A 243 -11.19 -2.66 -3.96
CA THR A 243 -10.06 -3.47 -4.43
C THR A 243 -9.29 -2.74 -5.54
N GLY A 244 -8.20 -3.33 -6.04
CA GLY A 244 -7.45 -2.83 -7.18
C GLY A 244 -6.06 -2.27 -6.84
N CYS A 245 -5.62 -1.28 -7.62
CA CYS A 245 -4.29 -0.69 -7.48
C CYS A 245 -4.14 0.17 -6.20
N PRO A 246 -2.93 0.66 -5.88
CA PRO A 246 -2.75 1.65 -4.81
C PRO A 246 -3.58 2.91 -5.09
N ILE A 247 -4.46 3.27 -4.15
CA ILE A 247 -5.43 4.38 -4.30
C ILE A 247 -5.02 5.67 -3.59
N GLY A 248 -3.86 5.72 -2.95
CA GLY A 248 -3.34 6.97 -2.40
C GLY A 248 -3.36 8.08 -3.47
N GLY A 249 -3.72 9.29 -3.09
CA GLY A 249 -3.91 10.41 -4.02
C GLY A 249 -5.26 10.43 -4.75
N VAL A 250 -5.98 9.30 -4.86
CA VAL A 250 -7.34 9.24 -5.47
C VAL A 250 -8.42 8.81 -4.49
N PHE A 251 -8.06 8.27 -3.30
CA PHE A 251 -9.04 7.69 -2.38
C PHE A 251 -10.12 8.68 -1.95
N ARG A 252 -9.76 9.95 -1.68
CA ARG A 252 -10.74 10.98 -1.30
C ARG A 252 -11.82 11.19 -2.36
N LYS A 253 -11.41 11.13 -3.63
CA LYS A 253 -12.31 11.25 -4.78
C LYS A 253 -13.22 10.03 -4.91
N VAL A 254 -12.67 8.82 -4.77
CA VAL A 254 -13.42 7.57 -5.03
C VAL A 254 -14.16 7.10 -3.78
N VAL A 255 -13.51 7.03 -2.63
CA VAL A 255 -14.14 6.63 -1.36
C VAL A 255 -15.12 7.69 -0.90
N GLY A 256 -14.77 8.99 -1.06
CA GLY A 256 -15.67 10.11 -0.78
C GLY A 256 -16.94 10.05 -1.60
N ALA A 257 -16.88 9.67 -2.89
CA ALA A 257 -18.08 9.49 -3.73
C ALA A 257 -18.99 8.38 -3.19
N VAL A 258 -18.44 7.25 -2.73
CA VAL A 258 -19.21 6.17 -2.10
C VAL A 258 -19.94 6.66 -0.85
N GLU A 259 -19.23 7.37 0.04
CA GLU A 259 -19.79 7.86 1.31
C GLU A 259 -20.82 8.96 1.10
N GLN A 260 -20.59 9.87 0.14
CA GLN A 260 -21.56 10.92 -0.23
C GLN A 260 -22.85 10.35 -0.82
N ALA A 261 -22.76 9.22 -1.52
CA ALA A 261 -23.91 8.51 -2.07
C ALA A 261 -24.58 7.57 -1.04
N GLY A 262 -24.20 7.62 0.24
CA GLY A 262 -24.79 6.84 1.32
C GLY A 262 -24.24 5.43 1.48
N GLY A 263 -23.18 5.06 0.78
CA GLY A 263 -22.45 3.80 0.98
C GLY A 263 -21.44 3.88 2.13
N SER A 264 -20.93 2.74 2.56
CA SER A 264 -19.90 2.61 3.59
C SER A 264 -18.77 1.75 3.06
N VAL A 265 -17.56 2.30 2.92
CA VAL A 265 -16.39 1.48 2.56
C VAL A 265 -15.90 0.73 3.78
N VAL A 266 -16.04 -0.59 3.76
CA VAL A 266 -15.76 -1.46 4.90
C VAL A 266 -14.48 -2.28 4.78
N CYS A 267 -13.92 -2.39 3.58
CA CYS A 267 -12.67 -3.11 3.35
C CYS A 267 -11.86 -2.47 2.23
N PHE A 268 -10.54 -2.36 2.43
CA PHE A 268 -9.57 -1.91 1.43
C PHE A 268 -8.64 -3.07 1.08
N GLU A 269 -8.93 -3.80 -0.01
CA GLU A 269 -8.08 -4.86 -0.55
C GLU A 269 -7.05 -4.24 -1.51
N ASN A 270 -6.08 -3.49 -1.00
CA ASN A 270 -4.99 -2.88 -1.76
C ASN A 270 -3.72 -2.70 -0.90
N CYS A 271 -2.66 -2.12 -1.49
CA CYS A 271 -1.38 -1.92 -0.81
C CYS A 271 -1.43 -0.95 0.38
N GLY A 272 -2.41 -0.04 0.44
CA GLY A 272 -2.63 0.86 1.58
C GLY A 272 -3.47 0.23 2.70
N GLY A 273 -4.19 -0.84 2.40
CA GLY A 273 -5.16 -1.48 3.26
C GLY A 273 -4.71 -2.81 3.85
N ILE A 274 -5.56 -3.84 3.69
CA ILE A 274 -5.44 -5.10 4.42
C ILE A 274 -4.34 -6.03 3.89
N LYS A 275 -3.92 -5.90 2.61
CA LYS A 275 -2.87 -6.75 2.02
C LYS A 275 -1.59 -6.77 2.86
N PRO A 276 -0.89 -5.64 3.07
CA PRO A 276 0.33 -5.64 3.85
C PRO A 276 0.09 -5.89 5.35
N ALA A 277 -1.11 -5.58 5.86
CA ALA A 277 -1.43 -5.81 7.26
C ALA A 277 -1.61 -7.31 7.59
N ARG A 278 -2.01 -8.13 6.63
CA ARG A 278 -2.12 -9.58 6.79
C ARG A 278 -0.88 -10.36 6.37
N CYS A 279 0.20 -9.71 5.98
CA CYS A 279 1.48 -10.33 5.65
C CYS A 279 2.25 -10.68 6.94
N MET A 280 1.74 -11.61 7.75
CA MET A 280 2.38 -12.04 8.99
C MET A 280 3.52 -13.00 8.71
N VAL A 281 4.68 -12.74 9.32
CA VAL A 281 5.87 -13.61 9.24
C VAL A 281 5.85 -14.57 10.43
N ASP A 282 6.15 -15.85 10.19
CA ASP A 282 6.26 -16.84 11.27
C ASP A 282 7.47 -16.51 12.17
N GLU A 283 7.18 -16.14 13.42
CA GLU A 283 8.18 -15.70 14.42
C GLU A 283 9.02 -16.88 14.95
N GLU A 284 8.46 -18.10 14.92
CA GLU A 284 9.06 -19.31 15.47
C GLU A 284 9.79 -20.15 14.39
N ALA A 285 9.77 -19.71 13.12
CA ALA A 285 10.43 -20.44 12.04
C ALA A 285 11.93 -20.61 12.30
N ALA A 286 12.49 -21.77 11.94
CA ALA A 286 13.91 -22.07 12.12
C ALA A 286 14.81 -21.17 11.27
N ASP A 287 14.39 -20.77 10.06
CA ASP A 287 15.09 -19.82 9.17
C ASP A 287 14.23 -18.56 9.02
N PRO A 288 14.58 -17.43 9.66
CA PRO A 288 13.79 -16.21 9.61
C PRO A 288 13.76 -15.59 8.19
N VAL A 289 14.79 -15.80 7.37
CA VAL A 289 14.80 -15.31 5.98
C VAL A 289 13.81 -16.10 5.13
N ALA A 290 13.73 -17.42 5.34
CA ALA A 290 12.73 -18.25 4.68
C ALA A 290 11.31 -17.88 5.11
N ALA A 291 11.09 -17.59 6.40
CA ALA A 291 9.79 -17.15 6.90
C ALA A 291 9.36 -15.80 6.28
N ILE A 292 10.27 -14.85 6.18
CA ILE A 292 10.02 -13.58 5.47
C ILE A 292 9.66 -13.88 4.00
N ALA A 293 10.43 -14.74 3.32
CA ALA A 293 10.17 -15.08 1.93
C ALA A 293 8.76 -15.69 1.74
N ASP A 294 8.35 -16.61 2.60
CA ASP A 294 7.05 -17.27 2.55
C ASP A 294 5.90 -16.27 2.74
N ALA A 295 6.00 -15.39 3.74
CA ALA A 295 5.00 -14.37 4.02
C ALA A 295 4.83 -13.40 2.85
N TYR A 296 5.91 -12.91 2.28
CA TYR A 296 5.87 -11.96 1.18
C TYR A 296 5.40 -12.60 -0.13
N LEU A 297 5.71 -13.87 -0.42
CA LEU A 297 5.14 -14.59 -1.55
C LEU A 297 3.64 -14.85 -1.41
N ASP A 298 3.08 -14.74 -0.22
CA ASP A 298 1.63 -14.87 0.02
C ASP A 298 0.85 -13.56 -0.22
N ILE A 299 1.53 -12.46 -0.54
CA ILE A 299 0.87 -11.21 -0.94
C ILE A 299 0.22 -11.41 -2.32
N GLY A 300 -1.12 -11.33 -2.39
CA GLY A 300 -1.86 -11.35 -3.66
C GLY A 300 -1.73 -9.99 -4.36
N CYS A 301 -1.14 -9.97 -5.55
CA CYS A 301 -0.95 -8.75 -6.33
C CYS A 301 -0.95 -9.06 -7.83
N ALA A 302 -1.63 -8.24 -8.62
CA ALA A 302 -1.76 -8.36 -10.08
C ALA A 302 -0.41 -8.38 -10.85
N VAL A 303 0.72 -8.22 -10.19
CA VAL A 303 2.05 -8.39 -10.80
C VAL A 303 2.49 -9.86 -10.83
N MET A 304 1.82 -10.73 -10.08
CA MET A 304 2.03 -12.19 -10.13
C MET A 304 1.22 -12.82 -11.27
N THR A 305 1.74 -13.88 -11.89
CA THR A 305 1.10 -14.54 -13.01
C THR A 305 1.19 -16.06 -12.88
N PRO A 306 0.05 -16.73 -12.56
CA PRO A 306 -1.24 -16.18 -12.16
C PRO A 306 -1.22 -15.56 -10.74
N ASP A 307 -2.21 -14.69 -10.42
CA ASP A 307 -2.40 -14.12 -9.08
C ASP A 307 -3.36 -14.99 -8.24
N THR A 308 -3.00 -16.24 -8.05
CA THR A 308 -3.84 -17.22 -7.35
C THR A 308 -4.24 -16.76 -5.94
N LYS A 309 -3.33 -16.10 -5.23
CA LYS A 309 -3.60 -15.67 -3.85
C LYS A 309 -4.62 -14.56 -3.73
N ARG A 310 -4.64 -13.61 -4.65
CA ARG A 310 -5.67 -12.57 -4.66
C ARG A 310 -7.04 -13.16 -4.98
N PHE A 311 -7.08 -14.11 -5.94
CA PHE A 311 -8.32 -14.78 -6.33
C PHE A 311 -8.89 -15.66 -5.21
N GLU A 312 -8.05 -16.29 -4.38
CA GLU A 312 -8.45 -17.03 -3.19
C GLU A 312 -8.92 -16.11 -2.05
N LYS A 313 -8.23 -14.99 -1.83
CA LYS A 313 -8.48 -14.08 -0.68
C LYS A 313 -9.69 -13.17 -0.89
N LEU A 314 -9.97 -12.73 -2.11
CA LEU A 314 -11.06 -11.77 -2.36
C LEU A 314 -12.44 -12.29 -1.94
N PRO A 315 -12.87 -13.53 -2.30
CA PRO A 315 -14.12 -14.10 -1.81
C PRO A 315 -14.20 -14.17 -0.27
N GLN A 316 -13.08 -14.48 0.37
CA GLN A 316 -13.01 -14.54 1.84
C GLN A 316 -13.24 -13.15 2.45
N LEU A 317 -12.64 -12.09 1.88
CA LEU A 317 -12.85 -10.72 2.34
C LEU A 317 -14.29 -10.24 2.11
N VAL A 318 -14.89 -10.60 0.98
CA VAL A 318 -16.29 -10.31 0.68
C VAL A 318 -17.21 -10.89 1.77
N ALA A 319 -17.03 -12.16 2.12
CA ALA A 319 -17.80 -12.82 3.16
C ALA A 319 -17.50 -12.25 4.56
N GLU A 320 -16.21 -12.09 4.90
CA GLU A 320 -15.74 -11.64 6.21
C GLU A 320 -16.23 -10.21 6.55
N PHE A 321 -16.24 -9.32 5.58
CA PHE A 321 -16.71 -7.95 5.74
C PHE A 321 -18.19 -7.76 5.37
N ARG A 322 -18.90 -8.85 5.04
CA ARG A 322 -20.35 -8.82 4.66
C ARG A 322 -20.61 -7.76 3.60
N THR A 323 -19.87 -7.85 2.51
CA THR A 323 -19.82 -6.85 1.45
C THR A 323 -21.05 -6.96 0.54
N ASP A 324 -21.76 -5.86 0.31
CA ASP A 324 -22.88 -5.79 -0.62
C ASP A 324 -22.44 -5.58 -2.06
N ALA A 325 -21.28 -4.91 -2.29
CA ALA A 325 -20.71 -4.73 -3.62
C ALA A 325 -19.19 -4.52 -3.58
N VAL A 326 -18.53 -4.77 -4.72
CA VAL A 326 -17.10 -4.59 -4.93
C VAL A 326 -16.85 -3.43 -5.89
N LEU A 327 -16.02 -2.49 -5.48
CA LEU A 327 -15.52 -1.39 -6.29
C LEU A 327 -14.04 -1.62 -6.62
N ASP A 328 -13.73 -1.92 -7.88
CA ASP A 328 -12.39 -2.19 -8.37
C ASP A 328 -11.80 -0.92 -9.01
N ILE A 329 -10.73 -0.42 -8.43
CA ILE A 329 -10.11 0.85 -8.82
C ILE A 329 -8.78 0.59 -9.51
N ALA A 330 -8.64 1.08 -10.73
CA ALA A 330 -7.39 1.09 -11.45
C ALA A 330 -6.98 2.52 -11.83
N LEU A 331 -5.69 2.83 -11.71
CA LEU A 331 -5.14 4.03 -12.33
C LEU A 331 -5.06 3.82 -13.84
N GLN A 332 -5.24 4.89 -14.61
CA GLN A 332 -5.10 4.87 -16.07
C GLN A 332 -3.81 4.17 -16.47
N THR A 333 -3.89 3.33 -17.51
CA THR A 333 -2.74 2.56 -18.01
C THR A 333 -2.06 1.62 -16.99
N CYS A 334 -2.69 1.31 -15.88
CA CYS A 334 -2.22 0.27 -14.97
C CYS A 334 -2.57 -1.10 -15.54
N HIS A 335 -1.79 -1.59 -16.49
CA HIS A 335 -2.11 -2.76 -17.31
C HIS A 335 -2.39 -4.01 -16.47
N THR A 336 -1.62 -4.26 -15.40
CA THR A 336 -1.80 -5.44 -14.55
C THR A 336 -3.19 -5.47 -13.92
N TYR A 337 -3.61 -4.40 -13.25
CA TYR A 337 -4.92 -4.33 -12.60
C TYR A 337 -6.07 -4.19 -13.60
N LEU A 338 -5.90 -3.44 -14.70
CA LEU A 338 -6.94 -3.31 -15.72
C LEU A 338 -7.25 -4.64 -16.40
N ILE A 339 -6.22 -5.46 -16.70
CA ILE A 339 -6.41 -6.78 -17.33
C ILE A 339 -7.01 -7.76 -16.31
N GLU A 340 -6.50 -7.78 -15.07
CA GLU A 340 -6.96 -8.68 -14.03
C GLU A 340 -8.41 -8.38 -13.58
N GLY A 341 -8.86 -7.12 -13.71
CA GLY A 341 -10.24 -6.72 -13.41
C GLY A 341 -11.31 -7.59 -14.09
N ARG A 342 -10.99 -8.25 -15.23
CA ARG A 342 -11.88 -9.26 -15.83
C ARG A 342 -12.08 -10.45 -14.89
N THR A 343 -10.99 -11.01 -14.36
CA THR A 343 -11.06 -12.18 -13.45
C THR A 343 -11.76 -11.80 -12.15
N ILE A 344 -11.48 -10.59 -11.61
CA ILE A 344 -12.16 -10.10 -10.40
C ILE A 344 -13.67 -9.98 -10.63
N ARG A 345 -14.10 -9.51 -11.79
CA ARG A 345 -15.52 -9.45 -12.15
C ARG A 345 -16.18 -10.84 -12.19
N GLU A 346 -15.52 -11.84 -12.78
CA GLU A 346 -16.03 -13.21 -12.80
C GLU A 346 -16.14 -13.79 -11.38
N ILE A 347 -15.14 -13.56 -10.53
CA ILE A 347 -15.17 -14.00 -9.13
C ILE A 347 -16.36 -13.34 -8.40
N CYS A 348 -16.57 -12.02 -8.55
CA CYS A 348 -17.70 -11.36 -7.95
C CYS A 348 -19.04 -11.91 -8.43
N LYS A 349 -19.15 -12.20 -9.74
CA LYS A 349 -20.34 -12.83 -10.32
C LYS A 349 -20.62 -14.23 -9.72
N GLU A 350 -19.59 -15.05 -9.56
CA GLU A 350 -19.70 -16.37 -8.92
C GLU A 350 -20.12 -16.28 -7.46
N GLN A 351 -19.72 -15.23 -6.77
CA GLN A 351 -20.15 -14.93 -5.39
C GLN A 351 -21.53 -14.27 -5.29
N GLY A 352 -22.16 -13.94 -6.42
CA GLY A 352 -23.43 -13.20 -6.42
C GLY A 352 -23.30 -11.75 -5.88
N VAL A 353 -22.11 -11.14 -5.99
CA VAL A 353 -21.83 -9.80 -5.48
C VAL A 353 -21.70 -8.81 -6.64
N PRO A 354 -22.48 -7.73 -6.68
CA PRO A 354 -22.37 -6.67 -7.66
C PRO A 354 -20.94 -6.09 -7.75
N TYR A 355 -20.48 -5.80 -8.96
CA TYR A 355 -19.13 -5.34 -9.25
C TYR A 355 -19.14 -4.11 -10.14
N MET A 356 -18.35 -3.11 -9.77
CA MET A 356 -18.09 -1.92 -10.58
C MET A 356 -16.60 -1.68 -10.72
N ALA A 357 -16.14 -1.43 -11.95
CA ALA A 357 -14.78 -0.99 -12.23
C ALA A 357 -14.71 0.52 -12.45
N LEU A 358 -13.75 1.18 -11.82
CA LEU A 358 -13.41 2.59 -12.03
C LEU A 358 -11.97 2.74 -12.49
N GLU A 359 -11.77 3.43 -13.60
CA GLU A 359 -10.46 3.90 -14.04
C GLU A 359 -10.36 5.40 -13.78
N THR A 360 -9.27 5.85 -13.18
CA THR A 360 -9.04 7.25 -12.80
C THR A 360 -7.55 7.61 -12.81
N ASP A 361 -7.22 8.87 -12.58
CA ASP A 361 -5.86 9.37 -12.37
C ASP A 361 -5.79 10.33 -11.18
N TYR A 362 -4.67 11.04 -10.99
CA TYR A 362 -4.52 11.99 -9.89
C TYR A 362 -5.16 13.37 -10.14
N ALA A 363 -5.66 13.64 -11.34
CA ALA A 363 -6.40 14.87 -11.62
C ALA A 363 -7.78 14.84 -10.95
N THR A 364 -8.36 16.01 -10.74
CA THR A 364 -9.70 16.15 -10.15
C THR A 364 -10.81 16.35 -11.20
N ALA A 365 -10.43 16.42 -12.49
CA ALA A 365 -11.37 16.74 -13.58
C ALA A 365 -12.47 15.69 -13.78
N ASP A 366 -12.22 14.44 -13.40
CA ASP A 366 -13.14 13.32 -13.52
C ASP A 366 -14.02 13.11 -12.24
N ALA A 367 -13.85 13.91 -11.19
CA ALA A 367 -14.53 13.71 -9.91
C ALA A 367 -16.05 13.66 -10.06
N GLY A 368 -16.67 14.63 -10.74
CA GLY A 368 -18.12 14.63 -10.94
C GLY A 368 -18.66 13.46 -11.78
N GLN A 369 -17.86 12.92 -12.70
CA GLN A 369 -18.21 11.70 -13.43
C GLN A 369 -18.15 10.48 -12.51
N ILE A 370 -17.15 10.41 -11.62
CA ILE A 370 -17.05 9.35 -10.61
C ILE A 370 -18.22 9.41 -9.65
N ASP A 371 -18.57 10.60 -9.13
CA ASP A 371 -19.71 10.80 -8.24
C ASP A 371 -21.01 10.27 -8.87
N THR A 372 -21.27 10.66 -10.12
CA THR A 372 -22.48 10.23 -10.85
C THR A 372 -22.51 8.70 -11.05
N ARG A 373 -21.39 8.10 -11.44
CA ARG A 373 -21.30 6.66 -11.69
C ARG A 373 -21.44 5.86 -10.41
N VAL A 374 -20.82 6.30 -9.31
CA VAL A 374 -20.90 5.64 -8.00
C VAL A 374 -22.31 5.74 -7.45
N ALA A 375 -22.96 6.92 -7.50
CA ALA A 375 -24.33 7.09 -7.05
C ALA A 375 -25.30 6.17 -7.81
N ALA A 376 -25.20 6.14 -9.16
CA ALA A 376 -26.03 5.25 -9.97
C ALA A 376 -25.80 3.76 -9.66
N PHE A 377 -24.55 3.37 -9.38
CA PHE A 377 -24.25 2.00 -8.98
C PHE A 377 -24.89 1.64 -7.63
N LEU A 378 -24.79 2.51 -6.63
CA LEU A 378 -25.41 2.29 -5.33
C LEU A 378 -26.94 2.22 -5.42
N GLU A 379 -27.57 3.07 -6.25
CA GLU A 379 -29.01 3.02 -6.51
C GLU A 379 -29.45 1.65 -7.09
N THR A 380 -28.63 1.03 -7.94
CA THR A 380 -28.95 -0.33 -8.47
C THR A 380 -28.97 -1.39 -7.38
N LEU A 381 -28.16 -1.23 -6.33
CA LEU A 381 -28.13 -2.18 -5.20
C LEU A 381 -29.40 -2.10 -4.33
N ASP A 382 -30.14 -0.98 -4.38
CA ASP A 382 -31.41 -0.82 -3.67
C ASP A 382 -32.58 -1.41 -4.46
N MET A 383 -32.45 -1.56 -5.79
CA MET A 383 -33.48 -2.12 -6.67
C MET A 383 -33.46 -3.66 -6.73
N GLU A 384 -32.32 -4.29 -6.43
CA GLU A 384 -32.20 -5.74 -6.36
C GLU A 384 -32.79 -6.20 -5.01
N GLU A 385 -33.99 -6.84 -5.03
CA GLU A 385 -34.54 -7.51 -3.85
C GLU A 385 -33.50 -8.54 -3.34
N PRO A 386 -33.36 -8.71 -2.01
CA PRO A 386 -32.38 -9.66 -1.49
C PRO A 386 -32.75 -11.06 -1.97
N GLN A 387 -32.01 -11.60 -2.92
CA GLN A 387 -32.00 -13.04 -3.17
C GLN A 387 -31.63 -13.68 -1.84
N GLU A 388 -32.51 -14.50 -1.29
CA GLU A 388 -32.28 -15.25 -0.05
C GLU A 388 -30.89 -15.91 -0.15
N ARG A 389 -29.96 -15.44 0.67
CA ARG A 389 -28.61 -16.03 0.76
C ARG A 389 -28.83 -17.46 1.24
N VAL A 390 -28.69 -18.43 0.34
CA VAL A 390 -28.73 -19.84 0.67
C VAL A 390 -27.59 -20.12 1.66
N SER A 391 -27.96 -20.43 2.88
CA SER A 391 -27.10 -20.76 4.03
C SER A 391 -26.38 -22.09 3.83
#